data_b9b04dc721b2ca4baeeeb2cead970dd0
#
_entry.id   b9b04dc721b2ca4baeeeb2cead970dd0
#
_cell.length_a   1.000
_cell.length_b   1.000
_cell.length_c   1.000
_cell.angle_alpha   90.00
_cell.angle_beta   90.00
_cell.angle_gamma   90.00
#
_symmetry.space_group_name_H-M   'P 1'
#
loop_
_entity.id
_entity.type
_entity.pdbx_description
1 polymer ?
#
loop_
_entity_poly.entity_id
_entity_poly.type
_entity_poly.pdbx_seq_one_letter_code
_entity_poly.pdbx_strand_id
1 'polypeptide(L)'
;MTSLLEARTITVTRSGRRIVDSADISLKPGELTILAGPNGAGKTTLARAIAGLIACEGNVSFDGKPFAEMTLRERARALAYLPQGHEFHWPMRVDAIVALGREPHADPFSRRSEADRTAIARAMAATSIEPFADRLITTLSGGECARVAIARALATEAPVLIADEPTASLDERHRLIVMELLRHIARQGAAVIAIIHNLALAMRFADKVVLMNEGRIVASGTPQEALTQERIADVFGVSVNRIDTPDGPLLVPSRAL
;
A
#
# COMPACT_ATOMS: atom_id res chain seq x y z
N MET A 1 16.20 -10.80 8.82
CA MET A 1 14.94 -11.40 8.33
C MET A 1 14.96 -11.40 6.82
N THR A 2 14.57 -12.50 6.19
CA THR A 2 14.53 -12.67 4.74
C THR A 2 13.38 -11.83 4.16
N SER A 3 13.55 -11.29 2.95
CA SER A 3 12.49 -10.57 2.24
C SER A 3 11.37 -11.53 1.86
N LEU A 4 10.12 -11.13 2.05
CA LEU A 4 8.94 -11.90 1.66
C LEU A 4 8.59 -11.69 0.19
N LEU A 5 8.73 -10.44 -0.29
CA LEU A 5 8.55 -10.08 -1.68
C LEU A 5 9.81 -9.35 -2.17
N GLU A 6 10.32 -9.76 -3.31
CA GLU A 6 11.44 -9.08 -3.98
C GLU A 6 11.05 -8.76 -5.41
N ALA A 7 11.32 -7.53 -5.81
CA ALA A 7 11.22 -7.06 -7.18
C ALA A 7 12.60 -6.55 -7.61
N ARG A 8 13.13 -7.08 -8.69
CA ARG A 8 14.49 -6.78 -9.17
C ARG A 8 14.47 -6.29 -10.61
N THR A 9 15.19 -5.21 -10.86
CA THR A 9 15.37 -4.58 -12.18
C THR A 9 14.05 -4.29 -12.89
N ILE A 10 13.02 -3.89 -12.12
CA ILE A 10 11.70 -3.62 -12.69
C ILE A 10 11.78 -2.42 -13.62
N THR A 11 11.43 -2.67 -14.89
CA THR A 11 11.34 -1.63 -15.92
C THR A 11 9.96 -1.67 -16.56
N VAL A 12 9.32 -0.50 -16.64
CA VAL A 12 8.02 -0.35 -17.29
C VAL A 12 8.11 0.75 -18.35
N THR A 13 7.84 0.37 -19.59
CA THR A 13 7.77 1.28 -20.73
C THR A 13 6.32 1.47 -21.19
N ARG A 14 5.87 2.72 -21.36
CA ARG A 14 4.56 3.07 -21.92
C ARG A 14 4.75 4.07 -23.03
N SER A 15 4.14 3.80 -24.18
CA SER A 15 4.21 4.69 -25.37
C SER A 15 5.64 5.14 -25.69
N GLY A 16 6.61 4.22 -25.61
CA GLY A 16 8.03 4.50 -25.90
C GLY A 16 8.79 5.24 -24.78
N ARG A 17 8.13 5.62 -23.68
CA ARG A 17 8.76 6.30 -22.54
C ARG A 17 8.91 5.32 -21.37
N ARG A 18 10.11 5.25 -20.78
CA ARG A 18 10.33 4.54 -19.53
C ARG A 18 9.68 5.32 -18.39
N ILE A 19 8.70 4.69 -17.73
CA ILE A 19 8.01 5.23 -16.56
C ILE A 19 8.67 4.72 -15.26
N VAL A 20 9.18 3.49 -15.29
CA VAL A 20 10.02 2.91 -14.24
C VAL A 20 11.28 2.37 -14.91
N ASP A 21 12.43 2.64 -14.34
CA ASP A 21 13.73 2.28 -14.90
C ASP A 21 14.58 1.55 -13.87
N SER A 22 14.70 0.22 -14.05
CA SER A 22 15.56 -0.68 -13.26
C SER A 22 15.37 -0.55 -11.74
N ALA A 23 14.12 -0.49 -11.27
CA ALA A 23 13.81 -0.35 -9.85
C ALA A 23 13.96 -1.68 -9.10
N ASP A 24 14.67 -1.66 -7.96
CA ASP A 24 14.81 -2.76 -7.02
C ASP A 24 14.09 -2.44 -5.71
N ILE A 25 13.20 -3.33 -5.26
CA ILE A 25 12.51 -3.18 -3.98
C ILE A 25 12.35 -4.52 -3.29
N SER A 26 12.49 -4.52 -1.97
CA SER A 26 12.28 -5.68 -1.12
C SER A 26 11.38 -5.33 0.05
N LEU A 27 10.40 -6.17 0.32
CA LEU A 27 9.46 -6.03 1.42
C LEU A 27 9.67 -7.15 2.43
N LYS A 28 9.67 -6.79 3.72
CA LYS A 28 9.88 -7.73 4.82
C LYS A 28 8.62 -7.88 5.65
N PRO A 29 8.36 -9.08 6.20
CA PRO A 29 7.30 -9.25 7.19
C PRO A 29 7.50 -8.33 8.39
N GLY A 30 6.42 -7.74 8.88
CA GLY A 30 6.47 -6.86 10.04
C GLY A 30 6.90 -5.43 9.75
N GLU A 31 7.15 -5.06 8.48
CA GLU A 31 7.67 -3.76 8.06
C GLU A 31 6.62 -2.97 7.27
N LEU A 32 6.39 -1.72 7.66
CA LEU A 32 5.66 -0.74 6.87
C LEU A 32 6.66 0.06 6.02
N THR A 33 6.73 -0.26 4.75
CA THR A 33 7.52 0.48 3.75
C THR A 33 6.67 1.60 3.15
N ILE A 34 7.17 2.84 3.11
CA ILE A 34 6.53 3.95 2.38
C ILE A 34 7.26 4.18 1.07
N LEU A 35 6.53 4.14 -0.04
CA LEU A 35 7.03 4.56 -1.36
C LEU A 35 6.67 6.03 -1.55
N ALA A 36 7.68 6.90 -1.45
CA ALA A 36 7.57 8.34 -1.56
C ALA A 36 8.18 8.86 -2.87
N GLY A 37 7.83 10.08 -3.25
CA GLY A 37 8.34 10.76 -4.44
C GLY A 37 7.32 11.74 -5.04
N PRO A 38 7.73 12.64 -5.93
CA PRO A 38 6.85 13.61 -6.56
C PRO A 38 5.79 12.94 -7.45
N ASN A 39 4.80 13.74 -7.86
CA ASN A 39 3.81 13.28 -8.83
C ASN A 39 4.50 12.98 -10.16
N GLY A 40 4.10 11.88 -10.81
CA GLY A 40 4.74 11.44 -12.05
C GLY A 40 6.06 10.67 -11.87
N ALA A 41 6.58 10.46 -10.63
CA ALA A 41 7.79 9.70 -10.39
C ALA A 41 7.69 8.20 -10.74
N GLY A 42 6.49 7.67 -11.05
CA GLY A 42 6.30 6.27 -11.44
C GLY A 42 5.85 5.35 -10.29
N LYS A 43 5.51 5.87 -9.10
CA LYS A 43 5.17 5.09 -7.90
C LYS A 43 4.02 4.10 -8.10
N THR A 44 2.86 4.57 -8.55
CA THR A 44 1.70 3.72 -8.87
C THR A 44 2.03 2.70 -9.96
N THR A 45 2.83 3.08 -10.96
CA THR A 45 3.27 2.18 -12.03
C THR A 45 4.15 1.07 -11.46
N LEU A 46 5.12 1.39 -10.60
CA LEU A 46 5.96 0.41 -9.91
C LEU A 46 5.10 -0.51 -9.02
N ALA A 47 4.19 0.04 -8.21
CA ALA A 47 3.31 -0.74 -7.36
C ALA A 47 2.44 -1.73 -8.15
N ARG A 48 1.87 -1.30 -9.29
CA ARG A 48 1.09 -2.16 -10.20
C ARG A 48 1.94 -3.22 -10.89
N ALA A 49 3.19 -2.91 -11.26
CA ALA A 49 4.12 -3.87 -11.83
C ALA A 49 4.48 -4.96 -10.80
N ILE A 50 4.81 -4.57 -9.57
CA ILE A 50 5.10 -5.49 -8.46
C ILE A 50 3.88 -6.37 -8.14
N ALA A 51 2.67 -5.80 -8.21
CA ALA A 51 1.43 -6.54 -8.01
C ALA A 51 1.09 -7.50 -9.17
N GLY A 52 1.85 -7.45 -10.28
CA GLY A 52 1.55 -8.24 -11.47
C GLY A 52 0.31 -7.79 -12.22
N LEU A 53 -0.15 -6.54 -12.01
CA LEU A 53 -1.32 -5.96 -12.64
C LEU A 53 -1.02 -5.35 -14.02
N ILE A 54 0.24 -5.07 -14.30
CA ILE A 54 0.73 -4.59 -15.60
C ILE A 54 2.01 -5.35 -15.98
N ALA A 55 2.27 -5.45 -17.27
CA ALA A 55 3.50 -6.04 -17.78
C ALA A 55 4.71 -5.17 -17.43
N CYS A 56 5.82 -5.82 -17.08
CA CYS A 56 7.10 -5.18 -16.83
C CYS A 56 8.24 -6.13 -17.25
N GLU A 57 9.41 -5.57 -17.48
CA GLU A 57 10.67 -6.30 -17.52
C GLU A 57 11.21 -6.44 -16.09
N GLY A 58 12.09 -7.43 -15.86
CA GLY A 58 12.61 -7.75 -14.53
C GLY A 58 11.87 -8.90 -13.88
N ASN A 59 12.13 -9.13 -12.60
CA ASN A 59 11.62 -10.27 -11.87
C ASN A 59 10.94 -9.86 -10.57
N VAL A 60 9.76 -10.42 -10.32
CA VAL A 60 9.08 -10.35 -9.01
C VAL A 60 9.00 -11.76 -8.44
N SER A 61 9.40 -11.93 -7.18
CA SER A 61 9.30 -13.20 -6.47
C SER A 61 8.62 -13.02 -5.12
N PHE A 62 7.90 -14.04 -4.69
CA PHE A 62 7.27 -14.14 -3.39
C PHE A 62 7.79 -15.39 -2.69
N ASP A 63 8.33 -15.22 -1.48
CA ASP A 63 8.97 -16.29 -0.70
C ASP A 63 9.94 -17.13 -1.54
N GLY A 64 10.76 -16.45 -2.35
CA GLY A 64 11.72 -17.05 -3.28
C GLY A 64 11.14 -17.63 -4.56
N LYS A 65 9.81 -17.79 -4.70
CA LYS A 65 9.17 -18.31 -5.92
C LYS A 65 8.88 -17.18 -6.90
N PRO A 66 9.36 -17.24 -8.17
CA PRO A 66 9.07 -16.23 -9.18
C PRO A 66 7.56 -16.13 -9.47
N PHE A 67 7.04 -14.90 -9.61
CA PHE A 67 5.64 -14.70 -10.00
C PHE A 67 5.30 -15.34 -11.34
N ALA A 68 6.26 -15.44 -12.26
CA ALA A 68 6.06 -16.10 -13.54
C ALA A 68 5.65 -17.59 -13.40
N GLU A 69 6.07 -18.24 -12.31
CA GLU A 69 5.77 -19.64 -11.99
C GLU A 69 4.51 -19.83 -11.13
N MET A 70 3.88 -18.72 -10.72
CA MET A 70 2.67 -18.73 -9.90
C MET A 70 1.43 -18.54 -10.75
N THR A 71 0.37 -19.29 -10.46
CA THR A 71 -0.96 -19.04 -11.02
C THR A 71 -1.52 -17.70 -10.53
N LEU A 72 -2.49 -17.14 -11.26
CA LEU A 72 -3.16 -15.91 -10.83
C LEU A 72 -3.76 -16.03 -9.43
N ARG A 73 -4.30 -17.21 -9.10
CA ARG A 73 -4.90 -17.50 -7.80
C ARG A 73 -3.85 -17.53 -6.68
N GLU A 74 -2.69 -18.15 -6.93
CA GLU A 74 -1.56 -18.13 -5.97
C GLU A 74 -1.07 -16.70 -5.72
N ARG A 75 -0.90 -15.90 -6.79
CA ARG A 75 -0.51 -14.47 -6.65
C ARG A 75 -1.55 -13.67 -5.86
N ALA A 76 -2.83 -13.86 -6.14
CA ALA A 76 -3.91 -13.18 -5.43
C ALA A 76 -4.02 -13.56 -3.95
N ARG A 77 -3.54 -14.75 -3.56
CA ARG A 77 -3.40 -15.17 -2.15
C ARG A 77 -2.12 -14.64 -1.51
N ALA A 78 -1.08 -14.41 -2.29
CA ALA A 78 0.20 -13.91 -1.82
C ALA A 78 0.19 -12.38 -1.60
N LEU A 79 -0.58 -11.64 -2.41
CA LEU A 79 -0.55 -10.19 -2.44
C LEU A 79 -1.94 -9.59 -2.62
N ALA A 80 -2.32 -8.72 -1.68
CA ALA A 80 -3.50 -7.87 -1.80
C ALA A 80 -3.10 -6.47 -2.30
N TYR A 81 -3.85 -5.94 -3.27
CA TYR A 81 -3.64 -4.60 -3.82
C TYR A 81 -4.85 -3.72 -3.53
N LEU A 82 -4.62 -2.61 -2.84
CA LEU A 82 -5.59 -1.56 -2.59
C LEU A 82 -5.32 -0.41 -3.58
N PRO A 83 -6.16 -0.22 -4.61
CA PRO A 83 -5.96 0.83 -5.61
C PRO A 83 -6.24 2.21 -5.03
N GLN A 84 -5.68 3.23 -5.68
CA GLN A 84 -6.01 4.62 -5.43
C GLN A 84 -7.51 4.88 -5.67
N GLY A 85 -8.11 5.68 -4.80
CA GLY A 85 -9.54 5.98 -4.80
C GLY A 85 -10.36 4.89 -4.11
N HIS A 86 -11.38 5.34 -3.40
CA HIS A 86 -12.30 4.47 -2.65
C HIS A 86 -13.72 4.62 -3.17
N GLU A 87 -13.84 4.91 -4.49
CA GLU A 87 -15.14 5.10 -5.12
C GLU A 87 -15.81 3.75 -5.39
N PHE A 88 -16.97 3.58 -4.79
CA PHE A 88 -17.83 2.44 -5.01
C PHE A 88 -19.07 2.91 -5.76
N HIS A 89 -19.20 2.51 -7.02
CA HIS A 89 -20.31 2.96 -7.87
C HIS A 89 -21.59 2.13 -7.70
N TRP A 90 -21.48 0.96 -7.07
CA TRP A 90 -22.61 0.03 -6.92
C TRP A 90 -23.12 0.05 -5.48
N PRO A 91 -24.45 0.13 -5.26
CA PRO A 91 -25.05 0.13 -3.94
C PRO A 91 -25.02 -1.26 -3.31
N MET A 92 -23.82 -1.74 -2.97
CA MET A 92 -23.61 -3.00 -2.29
C MET A 92 -23.56 -2.81 -0.78
N ARG A 93 -23.95 -3.83 -0.03
CA ARG A 93 -23.75 -3.87 1.43
C ARG A 93 -22.25 -3.97 1.74
N VAL A 94 -21.87 -3.39 2.87
CA VAL A 94 -20.46 -3.37 3.33
C VAL A 94 -19.94 -4.79 3.52
N ASP A 95 -20.69 -5.68 4.21
CA ASP A 95 -20.30 -7.08 4.39
C ASP A 95 -20.06 -7.82 3.07
N ALA A 96 -20.90 -7.56 2.07
CA ALA A 96 -20.75 -8.15 0.74
C ALA A 96 -19.48 -7.65 0.01
N ILE A 97 -19.14 -6.36 0.18
CA ILE A 97 -17.90 -5.80 -0.40
C ILE A 97 -16.66 -6.43 0.27
N VAL A 98 -16.64 -6.52 1.60
CA VAL A 98 -15.53 -7.16 2.32
C VAL A 98 -15.36 -8.61 1.91
N ALA A 99 -16.48 -9.31 1.71
CA ALA A 99 -16.51 -10.69 1.28
C ALA A 99 -15.90 -10.93 -0.11
N LEU A 100 -15.83 -9.92 -1.00
CA LEU A 100 -15.11 -10.02 -2.27
C LEU A 100 -13.60 -10.27 -2.07
N GLY A 101 -13.04 -9.90 -0.91
CA GLY A 101 -11.66 -10.24 -0.55
C GLY A 101 -11.39 -11.74 -0.46
N ARG A 102 -12.43 -12.58 -0.35
CA ARG A 102 -12.30 -14.04 -0.30
C ARG A 102 -12.31 -14.73 -1.67
N GLU A 103 -12.53 -13.99 -2.77
CA GLU A 103 -12.55 -14.57 -4.12
C GLU A 103 -11.32 -15.44 -4.45
N PRO A 104 -10.08 -15.10 -4.05
CA PRO A 104 -8.92 -15.97 -4.27
C PRO A 104 -9.02 -17.32 -3.56
N HIS A 105 -9.85 -17.44 -2.52
CA HIS A 105 -10.05 -18.66 -1.73
C HIS A 105 -11.33 -19.40 -2.11
N ALA A 106 -12.25 -18.74 -2.82
CA ALA A 106 -13.57 -19.29 -3.14
C ALA A 106 -13.47 -20.56 -4.00
N ASP A 107 -14.31 -21.53 -3.68
CA ASP A 107 -14.66 -22.61 -4.58
C ASP A 107 -15.92 -22.18 -5.34
N PRO A 108 -15.90 -22.11 -6.69
CA PRO A 108 -17.03 -21.66 -7.49
C PRO A 108 -18.33 -22.48 -7.28
N PHE A 109 -18.20 -23.71 -6.78
CA PHE A 109 -19.33 -24.64 -6.61
C PHE A 109 -19.76 -24.81 -5.16
N SER A 110 -19.14 -24.14 -4.21
CA SER A 110 -19.46 -24.26 -2.79
C SER A 110 -19.92 -22.94 -2.17
N ARG A 111 -20.66 -23.06 -1.05
CA ARG A 111 -20.96 -21.90 -0.21
C ARG A 111 -19.69 -21.46 0.52
N ARG A 112 -19.63 -20.19 0.92
CA ARG A 112 -18.53 -19.66 1.75
C ARG A 112 -18.31 -20.54 2.97
N SER A 113 -17.06 -20.91 3.18
CA SER A 113 -16.63 -21.73 4.31
C SER A 113 -16.74 -20.98 5.63
N GLU A 114 -16.62 -21.68 6.76
CA GLU A 114 -16.49 -21.05 8.09
C GLU A 114 -15.22 -20.20 8.18
N ALA A 115 -14.14 -20.67 7.56
CA ALA A 115 -12.88 -19.91 7.47
C ALA A 115 -13.08 -18.56 6.75
N ASP A 116 -13.88 -18.53 5.68
CA ASP A 116 -14.19 -17.26 4.98
C ASP A 116 -15.00 -16.31 5.84
N ARG A 117 -16.00 -16.82 6.56
CA ARG A 117 -16.79 -15.99 7.49
C ARG A 117 -15.91 -15.40 8.60
N THR A 118 -15.01 -16.21 9.14
CA THR A 118 -14.07 -15.77 10.17
C THR A 118 -13.09 -14.71 9.64
N ALA A 119 -12.53 -14.89 8.44
CA ALA A 119 -11.64 -13.92 7.81
C ALA A 119 -12.34 -12.57 7.55
N ILE A 120 -13.59 -12.61 7.05
CA ILE A 120 -14.42 -11.41 6.84
C ILE A 120 -14.66 -10.69 8.17
N ALA A 121 -15.09 -11.42 9.21
CA ALA A 121 -15.35 -10.84 10.53
C ALA A 121 -14.08 -10.20 11.12
N ARG A 122 -12.93 -10.87 11.06
CA ARG A 122 -11.64 -10.32 11.50
C ARG A 122 -11.27 -9.05 10.74
N ALA A 123 -11.43 -9.04 9.43
CA ALA A 123 -11.12 -7.88 8.60
C ALA A 123 -12.01 -6.67 8.95
N MET A 124 -13.30 -6.92 9.19
CA MET A 124 -14.25 -5.88 9.62
C MET A 124 -13.91 -5.34 11.00
N ALA A 125 -13.60 -6.21 11.96
CA ALA A 125 -13.20 -5.82 13.31
C ALA A 125 -11.89 -5.00 13.30
N ALA A 126 -10.88 -5.45 12.56
CA ALA A 126 -9.60 -4.75 12.45
C ALA A 126 -9.73 -3.33 11.91
N THR A 127 -10.75 -3.06 11.10
CA THR A 127 -11.03 -1.76 10.49
C THR A 127 -12.16 -0.98 11.19
N SER A 128 -12.74 -1.54 12.26
CA SER A 128 -13.86 -0.96 13.03
C SER A 128 -15.06 -0.57 12.14
N ILE A 129 -15.46 -1.46 11.25
CA ILE A 129 -16.59 -1.26 10.33
C ILE A 129 -17.77 -2.22 10.57
N GLU A 130 -17.71 -3.05 11.61
CA GLU A 130 -18.81 -3.99 11.94
C GLU A 130 -20.17 -3.27 12.09
N PRO A 131 -20.26 -2.06 12.68
CA PRO A 131 -21.52 -1.34 12.80
C PRO A 131 -22.16 -0.98 11.45
N PHE A 132 -21.38 -1.04 10.37
CA PHE A 132 -21.81 -0.68 9.02
C PHE A 132 -22.11 -1.89 8.14
N ALA A 133 -22.00 -3.12 8.64
CA ALA A 133 -22.10 -4.38 7.87
C ALA A 133 -23.28 -4.41 6.91
N ASP A 134 -24.46 -4.02 7.41
CA ASP A 134 -25.73 -4.05 6.66
C ASP A 134 -25.99 -2.78 5.84
N ARG A 135 -25.18 -1.75 5.99
CA ARG A 135 -25.37 -0.48 5.28
C ARG A 135 -24.89 -0.58 3.84
N LEU A 136 -25.52 0.21 2.98
CA LEU A 136 -25.04 0.39 1.61
C LEU A 136 -23.78 1.27 1.62
N ILE A 137 -22.76 0.88 0.88
CA ILE A 137 -21.48 1.61 0.78
C ILE A 137 -21.67 3.06 0.34
N THR A 138 -22.66 3.32 -0.52
CA THR A 138 -22.98 4.66 -1.02
C THR A 138 -23.50 5.61 0.05
N THR A 139 -23.81 5.13 1.26
CA THR A 139 -24.27 5.93 2.40
C THR A 139 -23.15 6.25 3.38
N LEU A 140 -21.93 5.82 3.12
CA LEU A 140 -20.78 6.00 3.98
C LEU A 140 -19.97 7.24 3.59
N SER A 141 -19.29 7.82 4.57
CA SER A 141 -18.30 8.89 4.34
C SER A 141 -17.05 8.35 3.63
N GLY A 142 -16.25 9.23 3.04
CA GLY A 142 -15.00 8.83 2.37
C GLY A 142 -14.03 8.07 3.29
N GLY A 143 -13.90 8.47 4.56
CA GLY A 143 -13.08 7.76 5.53
C GLY A 143 -13.63 6.39 5.92
N GLU A 144 -14.95 6.21 5.96
CA GLU A 144 -15.58 4.90 6.15
C GLU A 144 -15.37 4.02 4.92
N CYS A 145 -15.54 4.57 3.72
CA CYS A 145 -15.27 3.86 2.45
C CYS A 145 -13.80 3.39 2.37
N ALA A 146 -12.85 4.21 2.78
CA ALA A 146 -11.44 3.84 2.85
C ALA A 146 -11.22 2.62 3.76
N ARG A 147 -11.85 2.60 4.95
CA ARG A 147 -11.77 1.47 5.89
C ARG A 147 -12.41 0.20 5.33
N VAL A 148 -13.53 0.31 4.60
CA VAL A 148 -14.16 -0.81 3.89
C VAL A 148 -13.24 -1.37 2.80
N ALA A 149 -12.59 -0.50 2.04
CA ALA A 149 -11.63 -0.92 1.01
C ALA A 149 -10.42 -1.66 1.61
N ILE A 150 -9.90 -1.18 2.75
CA ILE A 150 -8.84 -1.86 3.51
C ILE A 150 -9.34 -3.19 4.06
N ALA A 151 -10.55 -3.25 4.64
CA ALA A 151 -11.14 -4.49 5.14
C ALA A 151 -11.26 -5.55 4.02
N ARG A 152 -11.70 -5.15 2.83
CA ARG A 152 -11.73 -6.04 1.66
C ARG A 152 -10.36 -6.61 1.34
N ALA A 153 -9.32 -5.77 1.36
CA ALA A 153 -7.95 -6.22 1.13
C ALA A 153 -7.46 -7.17 2.25
N LEU A 154 -7.78 -6.87 3.51
CA LEU A 154 -7.42 -7.72 4.66
C LEU A 154 -8.14 -9.07 4.64
N ALA A 155 -9.41 -9.11 4.19
CA ALA A 155 -10.17 -10.35 4.07
C ALA A 155 -9.51 -11.36 3.14
N THR A 156 -8.60 -10.94 2.25
CA THR A 156 -7.77 -11.84 1.43
C THR A 156 -6.81 -12.66 2.30
N GLU A 157 -6.43 -12.18 3.50
CA GLU A 157 -5.39 -12.77 4.36
C GLU A 157 -4.05 -12.93 3.64
N ALA A 158 -3.79 -12.06 2.65
CA ALA A 158 -2.54 -12.05 1.92
C ALA A 158 -1.40 -11.52 2.81
N PRO A 159 -0.25 -12.20 2.85
CA PRO A 159 0.89 -11.76 3.67
C PRO A 159 1.59 -10.50 3.15
N VAL A 160 1.27 -10.05 1.92
CA VAL A 160 1.75 -8.77 1.37
C VAL A 160 0.55 -7.87 1.07
N LEU A 161 0.62 -6.61 1.52
CA LEU A 161 -0.37 -5.57 1.20
C LEU A 161 0.32 -4.42 0.48
N ILE A 162 -0.15 -4.10 -0.73
CA ILE A 162 0.23 -2.87 -1.45
C ILE A 162 -0.95 -1.90 -1.39
N ALA A 163 -0.74 -0.70 -0.82
CA ALA A 163 -1.75 0.35 -0.71
C ALA A 163 -1.33 1.57 -1.53
N ASP A 164 -2.05 1.83 -2.61
CA ASP A 164 -1.79 2.93 -3.54
C ASP A 164 -2.59 4.16 -3.11
N GLU A 165 -1.92 5.12 -2.49
CA GLU A 165 -2.48 6.37 -1.95
C GLU A 165 -3.70 6.16 -1.02
N PRO A 166 -3.60 5.31 0.01
CA PRO A 166 -4.74 4.94 0.87
C PRO A 166 -5.30 6.10 1.69
N THR A 167 -4.56 7.23 1.77
CA THR A 167 -4.92 8.42 2.53
C THR A 167 -5.37 9.59 1.63
N ALA A 168 -5.47 9.38 0.32
CA ALA A 168 -5.90 10.42 -0.61
C ALA A 168 -7.35 10.86 -0.29
N SER A 169 -7.61 12.17 -0.41
CA SER A 169 -8.93 12.77 -0.20
C SER A 169 -9.52 12.59 1.22
N LEU A 170 -8.73 12.13 2.20
CA LEU A 170 -9.15 12.02 3.59
C LEU A 170 -8.76 13.28 4.38
N ASP A 171 -9.57 13.63 5.39
CA ASP A 171 -9.19 14.62 6.39
C ASP A 171 -8.07 14.10 7.31
N GLU A 172 -7.46 14.97 8.10
CA GLU A 172 -6.30 14.66 8.94
C GLU A 172 -6.58 13.52 9.94
N ARG A 173 -7.78 13.49 10.54
CA ARG A 173 -8.17 12.45 11.50
C ARG A 173 -8.22 11.07 10.81
N HIS A 174 -8.86 11.00 9.64
CA HIS A 174 -9.00 9.74 8.91
C HIS A 174 -7.66 9.28 8.31
N ARG A 175 -6.78 10.22 7.89
CA ARG A 175 -5.40 9.89 7.49
C ARG A 175 -4.62 9.19 8.58
N LEU A 176 -4.68 9.72 9.81
CA LEU A 176 -4.01 9.11 10.97
C LEU A 176 -4.56 7.72 11.26
N ILE A 177 -5.90 7.55 11.27
CA ILE A 177 -6.54 6.25 11.47
C ILE A 177 -6.05 5.22 10.44
N VAL A 178 -6.00 5.59 9.16
CA VAL A 178 -5.52 4.68 8.09
C VAL A 178 -4.04 4.35 8.28
N MET A 179 -3.19 5.32 8.62
CA MET A 179 -1.77 5.07 8.84
C MET A 179 -1.51 4.17 10.07
N GLU A 180 -2.23 4.39 11.16
CA GLU A 180 -2.19 3.53 12.36
C GLU A 180 -2.63 2.11 12.02
N LEU A 181 -3.69 1.97 11.22
CA LEU A 181 -4.18 0.67 10.76
C LEU A 181 -3.13 -0.06 9.90
N LEU A 182 -2.52 0.60 8.92
CA LEU A 182 -1.47 -0.01 8.07
C LEU A 182 -0.25 -0.43 8.90
N ARG A 183 0.14 0.40 9.88
CA ARG A 183 1.21 0.06 10.81
C ARG A 183 0.84 -1.12 11.71
N HIS A 184 -0.40 -1.19 12.17
CA HIS A 184 -0.89 -2.33 12.95
C HIS A 184 -0.86 -3.62 12.12
N ILE A 185 -1.32 -3.59 10.87
CA ILE A 185 -1.27 -4.73 9.94
C ILE A 185 0.17 -5.22 9.75
N ALA A 186 1.12 -4.31 9.53
CA ALA A 186 2.53 -4.66 9.43
C ALA A 186 3.01 -5.35 10.70
N ARG A 187 2.74 -4.79 11.89
CA ARG A 187 3.13 -5.38 13.18
C ARG A 187 2.52 -6.76 13.45
N GLN A 188 1.39 -7.09 12.82
CA GLN A 188 0.81 -8.43 12.85
C GLN A 188 1.53 -9.43 11.92
N GLY A 189 2.61 -9.02 11.27
CA GLY A 189 3.48 -9.86 10.47
C GLY A 189 3.32 -9.72 8.96
N ALA A 190 2.40 -8.88 8.46
CA ALA A 190 2.32 -8.60 7.04
C ALA A 190 3.49 -7.74 6.55
N ALA A 191 3.89 -7.90 5.30
CA ALA A 191 4.76 -6.95 4.61
C ALA A 191 3.88 -5.89 3.93
N VAL A 192 3.96 -4.64 4.39
CA VAL A 192 3.08 -3.57 3.89
C VAL A 192 3.90 -2.54 3.13
N ILE A 193 3.46 -2.18 1.91
CA ILE A 193 3.96 -1.01 1.20
C ILE A 193 2.81 -0.05 0.92
N ALA A 194 2.99 1.22 1.25
CA ALA A 194 2.01 2.27 0.98
C ALA A 194 2.64 3.44 0.21
N ILE A 195 1.95 3.90 -0.83
CA ILE A 195 2.33 5.13 -1.53
C ILE A 195 1.75 6.30 -0.76
N ILE A 196 2.60 7.18 -0.27
CA ILE A 196 2.21 8.34 0.53
C ILE A 196 2.94 9.59 0.03
N HIS A 197 2.19 10.70 -0.12
CA HIS A 197 2.75 11.99 -0.53
C HIS A 197 3.18 12.86 0.67
N ASN A 198 2.59 12.64 1.83
CA ASN A 198 2.88 13.40 3.03
C ASN A 198 4.14 12.88 3.72
N LEU A 199 5.25 13.64 3.60
CA LEU A 199 6.54 13.26 4.18
C LEU A 199 6.53 13.21 5.71
N ALA A 200 5.68 14.01 6.38
CA ALA A 200 5.53 13.95 7.84
C ALA A 200 4.91 12.61 8.29
N LEU A 201 3.91 12.11 7.54
CA LEU A 201 3.36 10.77 7.80
C LEU A 201 4.40 9.67 7.52
N ALA A 202 5.19 9.81 6.45
CA ALA A 202 6.28 8.87 6.16
C ALA A 202 7.31 8.84 7.29
N MET A 203 7.74 10.01 7.79
CA MET A 203 8.67 10.12 8.92
C MET A 203 8.14 9.47 10.20
N ARG A 204 6.85 9.63 10.48
CA ARG A 204 6.22 9.17 11.73
C ARG A 204 5.91 7.68 11.73
N PHE A 205 5.45 7.13 10.60
CA PHE A 205 4.85 5.80 10.57
C PHE A 205 5.71 4.73 9.89
N ALA A 206 6.61 5.11 8.96
CA ALA A 206 7.38 4.14 8.21
C ALA A 206 8.48 3.48 9.04
N ASP A 207 8.68 2.19 8.84
CA ASP A 207 9.90 1.49 9.25
C ASP A 207 10.98 1.66 8.17
N LYS A 208 10.56 1.74 6.90
CA LYS A 208 11.41 1.95 5.74
C LYS A 208 10.76 2.93 4.75
N VAL A 209 11.58 3.79 4.16
CA VAL A 209 11.17 4.67 3.06
C VAL A 209 11.96 4.31 1.81
N VAL A 210 11.25 4.18 0.70
CA VAL A 210 11.81 4.08 -0.65
C VAL A 210 11.44 5.37 -1.36
N LEU A 211 12.44 6.16 -1.72
CA LEU A 211 12.26 7.44 -2.42
C LEU A 211 12.47 7.26 -3.91
N MET A 212 11.47 7.67 -4.68
CA MET A 212 11.46 7.53 -6.13
C MET A 212 11.44 8.89 -6.82
N ASN A 213 12.29 9.06 -7.82
CA ASN A 213 12.31 10.23 -8.69
C ASN A 213 12.53 9.81 -10.15
N GLU A 214 11.80 10.41 -11.09
CA GLU A 214 11.94 10.19 -12.54
C GLU A 214 12.07 8.71 -12.96
N GLY A 215 11.24 7.86 -12.36
CA GLY A 215 11.20 6.42 -12.64
C GLY A 215 12.24 5.58 -11.92
N ARG A 216 13.14 6.18 -11.14
CA ARG A 216 14.24 5.49 -10.44
C ARG A 216 14.10 5.57 -8.93
N ILE A 217 14.59 4.55 -8.24
CA ILE A 217 14.76 4.60 -6.79
C ILE A 217 16.07 5.35 -6.49
N VAL A 218 15.95 6.51 -5.84
CA VAL A 218 17.09 7.39 -5.51
C VAL A 218 17.57 7.22 -4.06
N ALA A 219 16.72 6.67 -3.19
CA ALA A 219 17.10 6.31 -1.82
C ALA A 219 16.22 5.19 -1.27
N SER A 220 16.77 4.38 -0.37
CA SER A 220 16.05 3.35 0.37
C SER A 220 16.73 3.15 1.72
N GLY A 221 15.98 3.25 2.82
CA GLY A 221 16.51 3.12 4.18
C GLY A 221 15.47 3.48 5.22
N THR A 222 15.90 3.72 6.44
CA THR A 222 15.04 4.31 7.49
C THR A 222 14.52 5.68 7.03
N PRO A 223 13.41 6.18 7.58
CA PRO A 223 12.91 7.51 7.22
C PRO A 223 13.98 8.60 7.31
N GLN A 224 14.83 8.57 8.33
CA GLN A 224 15.89 9.55 8.55
C GLN A 224 17.00 9.47 7.49
N GLU A 225 17.35 8.25 7.05
CA GLU A 225 18.35 8.03 6.01
C GLU A 225 17.84 8.38 4.62
N ALA A 226 16.57 8.09 4.33
CA ALA A 226 15.99 8.29 3.01
C ALA A 226 15.52 9.74 2.77
N LEU A 227 14.98 10.41 3.80
CA LEU A 227 14.38 11.75 3.72
C LEU A 227 15.29 12.83 4.34
N THR A 228 16.52 12.93 3.84
CA THR A 228 17.42 14.04 4.24
C THR A 228 16.94 15.35 3.63
N GLN A 229 17.31 16.49 4.25
CA GLN A 229 16.96 17.82 3.75
C GLN A 229 17.45 18.04 2.31
N GLU A 230 18.66 17.59 2.01
CA GLU A 230 19.28 17.69 0.69
C GLU A 230 18.47 16.91 -0.35
N ARG A 231 18.14 15.63 -0.07
CA ARG A 231 17.35 14.82 -1.00
C ARG A 231 15.93 15.35 -1.21
N ILE A 232 15.33 15.90 -0.16
CA ILE A 232 13.99 16.51 -0.30
C ILE A 232 14.10 17.76 -1.19
N ALA A 233 15.13 18.57 -1.03
CA ALA A 233 15.38 19.70 -1.90
C ALA A 233 15.55 19.27 -3.37
N ASP A 234 16.40 18.27 -3.61
CA ASP A 234 16.71 17.77 -4.96
C ASP A 234 15.50 17.09 -5.62
N VAL A 235 14.72 16.30 -4.87
CA VAL A 235 13.65 15.48 -5.41
C VAL A 235 12.33 16.24 -5.51
N PHE A 236 12.00 17.05 -4.51
CA PHE A 236 10.71 17.75 -4.43
C PHE A 236 10.80 19.25 -4.76
N GLY A 237 12.01 19.80 -4.91
CA GLY A 237 12.19 21.23 -5.16
C GLY A 237 11.76 22.12 -3.98
N VAL A 238 11.84 21.60 -2.76
CA VAL A 238 11.44 22.34 -1.54
C VAL A 238 12.51 22.21 -0.46
N SER A 239 12.78 23.29 0.23
CA SER A 239 13.54 23.23 1.48
C SER A 239 12.61 22.87 2.63
N VAL A 240 13.11 22.07 3.59
CA VAL A 240 12.36 21.66 4.77
C VAL A 240 13.14 22.00 6.03
N ASN A 241 12.42 22.35 7.10
CA ASN A 241 12.94 22.43 8.44
C ASN A 241 12.63 21.13 9.18
N ARG A 242 13.63 20.58 9.85
CA ARG A 242 13.44 19.47 10.76
C ARG A 242 13.13 20.01 12.16
N ILE A 243 12.02 19.55 12.73
CA ILE A 243 11.59 19.90 14.09
C ILE A 243 11.52 18.60 14.87
N ASP A 244 12.30 18.47 15.93
CA ASP A 244 12.24 17.31 16.82
C ASP A 244 11.06 17.45 17.77
N THR A 245 10.19 16.43 17.81
CA THR A 245 9.02 16.35 18.68
C THR A 245 9.07 15.09 19.54
N PRO A 246 8.29 15.00 20.63
CA PRO A 246 8.20 13.78 21.42
C PRO A 246 7.81 12.53 20.62
N ASP A 247 7.05 12.72 19.53
CA ASP A 247 6.59 11.65 18.64
C ASP A 247 7.59 11.34 17.50
N GLY A 248 8.76 11.97 17.50
CA GLY A 248 9.80 11.86 16.47
C GLY A 248 9.96 13.13 15.63
N PRO A 249 10.93 13.15 14.73
CA PRO A 249 11.22 14.33 13.91
C PRO A 249 10.12 14.57 12.88
N LEU A 250 9.73 15.83 12.73
CA LEU A 250 8.84 16.32 11.68
C LEU A 250 9.62 17.08 10.62
N LEU A 251 9.23 16.89 9.35
CA LEU A 251 9.73 17.68 8.22
C LEU A 251 8.66 18.69 7.82
N VAL A 252 8.95 19.96 7.99
CA VAL A 252 8.03 21.05 7.67
C VAL A 252 8.56 21.79 6.44
N PRO A 253 7.85 21.79 5.31
CA PRO A 253 8.21 22.60 4.15
C PRO A 253 8.33 24.08 4.52
N SER A 254 9.41 24.72 4.10
CA SER A 254 9.68 26.11 4.45
C SER A 254 9.74 27.03 3.22
N ARG A 255 10.22 26.54 2.07
CA ARG A 255 10.40 27.34 0.86
C ARG A 255 10.41 26.44 -0.38
N ALA A 256 9.77 26.90 -1.48
CA ALA A 256 10.00 26.34 -2.82
C ALA A 256 11.37 26.79 -3.37
N LEU A 257 12.04 25.88 -4.07
CA LEU A 257 13.38 26.10 -4.65
C LEU A 257 13.28 26.32 -6.15
#